data_cc897bfebda7561cac32b3e78f1cc26e
#
_entry.id   cc897bfebda7561cac32b3e78f1cc26e
#
_cell.length_a   1.000
_cell.length_b   1.000
_cell.length_c   1.000
_cell.angle_alpha   90.00
_cell.angle_beta   90.00
_cell.angle_gamma   90.00
#
_symmetry.space_group_name_H-M   'P 1'
#
loop_
_entity.id
_entity.type
_entity.pdbx_description
1 polymer ?
#
loop_
_entity_poly.entity_id
_entity_poly.type
_entity_poly.pdbx_seq_one_letter_code
_entity_poly.pdbx_strand_id
1 'polypeptide(L)'
;MFKYGSIRNFIVKFLVGIILFGFGLIYFTSLYSYSANDPGFNQLNYNINDSNIENLMGFFGAYLSSYSLIFIGTLSYLLVFFIILEGGKLFLGITSRFIILKFLSNLTGIILINVSIKSVDIGFLKTGLVSQFLADLFTNINLNLQENIFIYFIINFLLLVFGVVLIFLSFRINFSWINKLFSFLKVFKYFKFLFSVFGLFKYI
;
A
#
# COMPACT_ATOMS: atom_id res chain seq x y z
N MET A 1 38.36 -10.39 1.84
CA MET A 1 38.48 -8.91 1.94
C MET A 1 37.14 -8.29 1.56
N PHE A 2 36.28 -7.97 2.54
CA PHE A 2 35.00 -7.33 2.27
C PHE A 2 35.23 -5.90 1.80
N LYS A 3 34.80 -5.57 0.58
CA LYS A 3 34.89 -4.20 0.04
C LYS A 3 34.06 -3.26 0.94
N TYR A 4 34.68 -2.25 1.54
CA TYR A 4 34.03 -1.21 2.38
C TYR A 4 32.74 -0.64 1.75
N GLY A 5 32.69 -0.50 0.42
CA GLY A 5 31.49 -0.06 -0.32
C GLY A 5 30.30 -1.02 -0.23
N SER A 6 30.53 -2.32 -0.03
CA SER A 6 29.48 -3.34 0.11
C SER A 6 28.75 -3.24 1.45
N ILE A 7 29.50 -3.00 2.55
CA ILE A 7 28.92 -2.89 3.91
C ILE A 7 28.10 -1.61 4.04
N ARG A 8 28.61 -0.49 3.58
CA ARG A 8 27.89 0.79 3.60
C ARG A 8 26.56 0.71 2.82
N ASN A 9 26.59 0.12 1.63
CA ASN A 9 25.39 -0.04 0.83
C ASN A 9 24.37 -0.99 1.48
N PHE A 10 24.82 -2.01 2.19
CA PHE A 10 23.96 -2.90 2.97
C PHE A 10 23.29 -2.14 4.12
N ILE A 11 24.06 -1.39 4.92
CA ILE A 11 23.54 -0.61 6.05
C ILE A 11 22.49 0.41 5.58
N VAL A 12 22.77 1.14 4.50
CA VAL A 12 21.82 2.13 3.97
C VAL A 12 20.51 1.46 3.53
N LYS A 13 20.58 0.33 2.82
CA LYS A 13 19.39 -0.40 2.40
C LYS A 13 18.60 -0.92 3.58
N PHE A 14 19.28 -1.46 4.58
CA PHE A 14 18.69 -1.96 5.79
C PHE A 14 17.93 -0.85 6.54
N LEU A 15 18.56 0.31 6.74
CA LEU A 15 17.92 1.46 7.40
C LEU A 15 16.71 1.98 6.61
N VAL A 16 16.85 2.15 5.31
CA VAL A 16 15.73 2.55 4.44
C VAL A 16 14.62 1.51 4.48
N GLY A 17 14.97 0.22 4.49
CA GLY A 17 14.04 -0.88 4.59
C GLY A 17 13.22 -0.85 5.89
N ILE A 18 13.86 -0.62 7.03
CA ILE A 18 13.18 -0.48 8.34
C ILE A 18 12.21 0.71 8.30
N ILE A 19 12.65 1.86 7.81
CA ILE A 19 11.82 3.07 7.75
C ILE A 19 10.60 2.83 6.86
N LEU A 20 10.78 2.27 5.65
CA LEU A 20 9.67 1.99 4.73
C LEU A 20 8.73 0.93 5.28
N PHE A 21 9.26 -0.13 5.87
CA PHE A 21 8.46 -1.20 6.46
C PHE A 21 7.64 -0.68 7.65
N GLY A 22 8.28 0.07 8.56
CA GLY A 22 7.61 0.70 9.71
C GLY A 22 6.54 1.70 9.26
N PHE A 23 6.86 2.55 8.28
CA PHE A 23 5.88 3.48 7.69
C PHE A 23 4.70 2.72 7.05
N GLY A 24 4.95 1.63 6.35
CA GLY A 24 3.91 0.78 5.78
C GLY A 24 2.98 0.20 6.83
N LEU A 25 3.52 -0.25 7.98
CA LEU A 25 2.70 -0.74 9.10
C LEU A 25 1.87 0.37 9.74
N ILE A 26 2.46 1.55 9.97
CA ILE A 26 1.74 2.72 10.48
C ILE A 26 0.61 3.11 9.52
N TYR A 27 0.89 3.10 8.23
CA TYR A 27 -0.10 3.43 7.21
C TYR A 27 -1.22 2.39 7.14
N PHE A 28 -0.88 1.10 7.24
CA PHE A 28 -1.86 0.02 7.31
C PHE A 28 -2.80 0.19 8.52
N THR A 29 -2.23 0.38 9.71
CA THR A 29 -3.01 0.56 10.94
C THR A 29 -3.87 1.82 10.89
N SER A 30 -3.37 2.91 10.27
CA SER A 30 -4.13 4.14 10.05
C SER A 30 -5.37 3.91 9.18
N LEU A 31 -5.22 3.17 8.06
CA LEU A 31 -6.36 2.84 7.19
C LEU A 31 -7.34 1.87 7.84
N TYR A 32 -6.82 0.89 8.58
CA TYR A 32 -7.64 -0.11 9.28
C TYR A 32 -8.52 0.52 10.36
N SER A 33 -7.98 1.48 11.10
CA SER A 33 -8.68 2.19 12.18
C SER A 33 -9.28 3.53 11.73
N TYR A 34 -9.53 3.71 10.45
CA TYR A 34 -10.15 4.92 9.94
C TYR A 34 -11.55 5.11 10.51
N SER A 35 -11.80 6.29 11.08
CA SER A 35 -13.12 6.75 11.49
C SER A 35 -13.49 8.02 10.73
N ALA A 36 -14.75 8.13 10.32
CA ALA A 36 -15.27 9.35 9.68
C ALA A 36 -15.42 10.50 10.67
N ASN A 37 -15.43 10.21 11.98
CA ASN A 37 -15.56 11.19 13.04
C ASN A 37 -14.22 11.86 13.39
N ASP A 38 -13.11 11.24 12.98
CA ASP A 38 -11.77 11.76 13.24
C ASP A 38 -11.45 13.00 12.37
N PRO A 39 -10.50 13.83 12.82
CA PRO A 39 -10.05 14.98 12.04
C PRO A 39 -9.47 14.52 10.70
N GLY A 40 -9.90 15.18 9.62
CA GLY A 40 -9.48 14.85 8.28
C GLY A 40 -9.97 15.84 7.25
N PHE A 41 -9.91 15.47 5.98
CA PHE A 41 -10.32 16.35 4.89
C PHE A 41 -11.79 16.81 4.98
N ASN A 42 -12.68 15.98 5.53
CA ASN A 42 -14.12 16.30 5.62
C ASN A 42 -14.50 17.08 6.88
N GLN A 43 -13.59 17.22 7.85
CA GLN A 43 -13.87 17.89 9.13
C GLN A 43 -12.86 19.01 9.36
N LEU A 44 -13.04 20.13 8.65
CA LEU A 44 -12.18 21.32 8.78
C LEU A 44 -12.33 22.04 10.12
N ASN A 45 -13.47 21.84 10.82
CA ASN A 45 -13.80 22.50 12.11
C ASN A 45 -13.71 21.54 13.30
N TYR A 46 -12.74 20.64 13.29
CA TYR A 46 -12.52 19.71 14.38
C TYR A 46 -12.01 20.45 15.64
N ASN A 47 -12.81 20.48 16.70
CA ASN A 47 -12.39 21.01 17.99
C ASN A 47 -11.54 19.96 18.72
N ILE A 48 -10.24 20.16 18.71
CA ILE A 48 -9.24 19.24 19.31
C ILE A 48 -9.51 19.00 20.82
N ASN A 49 -10.23 19.91 21.48
CA ASN A 49 -10.45 19.86 22.92
C ASN A 49 -11.59 18.93 23.36
N ASP A 50 -12.50 18.52 22.45
CA ASP A 50 -13.75 17.86 22.84
C ASP A 50 -13.90 16.42 22.35
N SER A 51 -12.94 15.84 21.60
CA SER A 51 -13.14 14.55 20.98
C SER A 51 -11.90 13.67 21.06
N ASN A 52 -12.13 12.45 21.53
CA ASN A 52 -11.13 11.39 21.47
C ASN A 52 -10.95 10.94 20.03
N ILE A 53 -9.71 10.92 19.55
CA ILE A 53 -9.39 10.40 18.23
C ILE A 53 -9.50 8.87 18.28
N GLU A 54 -10.34 8.29 17.42
CA GLU A 54 -10.58 6.85 17.33
C GLU A 54 -9.48 6.12 16.58
N ASN A 55 -8.73 6.83 15.71
CA ASN A 55 -7.66 6.23 14.93
C ASN A 55 -6.50 5.76 15.81
N LEU A 56 -6.08 4.49 15.68
CA LEU A 56 -5.01 3.88 16.48
C LEU A 56 -3.67 4.61 16.37
N MET A 57 -3.40 5.30 15.24
CA MET A 57 -2.19 6.09 15.04
C MET A 57 -2.41 7.59 15.42
N GLY A 58 -3.48 7.89 16.15
CA GLY A 58 -3.82 9.22 16.61
C GLY A 58 -4.06 10.19 15.45
N PHE A 59 -3.76 11.46 15.69
CA PHE A 59 -3.97 12.55 14.74
C PHE A 59 -3.30 12.32 13.39
N PHE A 60 -2.05 11.88 13.39
CA PHE A 60 -1.32 11.58 12.16
C PHE A 60 -2.02 10.49 11.34
N GLY A 61 -2.46 9.41 11.99
CA GLY A 61 -3.17 8.32 11.33
C GLY A 61 -4.52 8.73 10.76
N ALA A 62 -5.27 9.55 11.49
CA ALA A 62 -6.56 10.08 11.06
C ALA A 62 -6.42 10.88 9.75
N TYR A 63 -5.46 11.81 9.69
CA TYR A 63 -5.18 12.57 8.46
C TYR A 63 -4.68 11.67 7.33
N LEU A 64 -3.69 10.81 7.60
CA LEU A 64 -3.11 9.93 6.58
C LEU A 64 -4.17 9.03 5.93
N SER A 65 -5.04 8.42 6.74
CA SER A 65 -6.11 7.55 6.25
C SER A 65 -7.20 8.34 5.52
N SER A 66 -7.62 9.49 6.06
CA SER A 66 -8.64 10.35 5.44
C SER A 66 -8.20 10.81 4.05
N TYR A 67 -6.99 11.38 3.92
CA TYR A 67 -6.48 11.81 2.62
C TYR A 67 -6.33 10.63 1.65
N SER A 68 -5.83 9.49 2.12
CA SER A 68 -5.66 8.32 1.25
C SER A 68 -6.98 7.79 0.71
N LEU A 69 -7.99 7.67 1.57
CA LEU A 69 -9.31 7.17 1.15
C LEU A 69 -10.05 8.17 0.25
N ILE A 70 -9.87 9.47 0.48
CA ILE A 70 -10.51 10.50 -0.33
C ILE A 70 -9.84 10.61 -1.71
N PHE A 71 -8.51 10.64 -1.79
CA PHE A 71 -7.81 10.83 -3.07
C PHE A 71 -7.66 9.55 -3.87
N ILE A 72 -7.30 8.43 -3.23
CA ILE A 72 -7.00 7.15 -3.88
C ILE A 72 -8.20 6.19 -3.80
N GLY A 73 -9.00 6.28 -2.73
CA GLY A 73 -10.11 5.37 -2.48
C GLY A 73 -9.69 4.10 -1.73
N THR A 74 -10.60 3.13 -1.70
CA THR A 74 -10.39 1.86 -0.97
C THR A 74 -9.19 1.06 -1.47
N LEU A 75 -8.79 1.22 -2.74
CA LEU A 75 -7.60 0.56 -3.29
C LEU A 75 -6.28 1.12 -2.73
N SER A 76 -6.29 2.14 -1.86
CA SER A 76 -5.11 2.61 -1.11
C SER A 76 -4.44 1.50 -0.29
N TYR A 77 -5.20 0.46 0.14
CA TYR A 77 -4.62 -0.74 0.77
C TYR A 77 -3.60 -1.46 -0.10
N LEU A 78 -3.74 -1.46 -1.43
CA LEU A 78 -2.74 -2.04 -2.34
C LEU A 78 -1.44 -1.24 -2.34
N LEU A 79 -1.52 0.08 -2.20
CA LEU A 79 -0.35 0.95 -2.06
C LEU A 79 0.41 0.65 -0.76
N VAL A 80 -0.33 0.51 0.34
CA VAL A 80 0.25 0.13 1.65
C VAL A 80 0.95 -1.22 1.56
N PHE A 81 0.30 -2.20 0.96
CA PHE A 81 0.87 -3.53 0.78
C PHE A 81 2.15 -3.50 -0.06
N PHE A 82 2.18 -2.67 -1.10
CA PHE A 82 3.39 -2.43 -1.88
C PHE A 82 4.54 -1.86 -1.03
N ILE A 83 4.26 -0.84 -0.20
CA ILE A 83 5.26 -0.20 0.67
C ILE A 83 5.83 -1.22 1.67
N ILE A 84 4.97 -2.01 2.32
CA ILE A 84 5.37 -3.06 3.27
C ILE A 84 6.27 -4.10 2.58
N LEU A 85 5.89 -4.57 1.39
CA LEU A 85 6.66 -5.58 0.67
C LEU A 85 8.03 -5.05 0.20
N GLU A 86 8.09 -3.86 -0.37
CA GLU A 86 9.36 -3.28 -0.83
C GLU A 86 10.25 -2.91 0.36
N GLY A 87 9.68 -2.38 1.46
CA GLY A 87 10.38 -2.14 2.71
C GLY A 87 10.94 -3.44 3.31
N GLY A 88 10.15 -4.50 3.36
CA GLY A 88 10.59 -5.83 3.82
C GLY A 88 11.70 -6.43 2.95
N LYS A 89 11.64 -6.28 1.62
CA LYS A 89 12.73 -6.70 0.72
C LYS A 89 14.03 -5.97 1.04
N LEU A 90 13.98 -4.64 1.19
CA LEU A 90 15.15 -3.83 1.51
C LEU A 90 15.71 -4.19 2.90
N PHE A 91 14.85 -4.37 3.89
CA PHE A 91 15.22 -4.83 5.23
C PHE A 91 15.97 -6.15 5.21
N LEU A 92 15.55 -7.10 4.37
CA LEU A 92 16.23 -8.40 4.17
C LEU A 92 17.49 -8.30 3.30
N GLY A 93 17.93 -7.09 2.94
CA GLY A 93 19.11 -6.85 2.10
C GLY A 93 18.89 -7.18 0.61
N ILE A 94 17.63 -7.46 0.20
CA ILE A 94 17.30 -7.75 -1.19
C ILE A 94 17.26 -6.42 -1.95
N THR A 95 18.02 -6.35 -3.04
CA THR A 95 18.02 -5.15 -3.89
C THR A 95 16.73 -5.05 -4.68
N SER A 96 15.94 -4.02 -4.44
CA SER A 96 14.85 -3.66 -5.34
C SER A 96 15.37 -2.68 -6.39
N ARG A 97 15.46 -3.15 -7.63
CA ARG A 97 15.77 -2.26 -8.75
C ARG A 97 14.50 -1.51 -9.15
N PHE A 98 14.66 -0.23 -9.52
CA PHE A 98 13.57 0.61 -10.04
C PHE A 98 12.37 0.75 -9.09
N ILE A 99 12.61 0.92 -7.77
CA ILE A 99 11.55 1.03 -6.77
C ILE A 99 10.57 2.18 -7.07
N ILE A 100 11.08 3.32 -7.58
CA ILE A 100 10.26 4.47 -7.97
C ILE A 100 9.35 4.11 -9.14
N LEU A 101 9.89 3.43 -10.17
CA LEU A 101 9.10 3.02 -11.33
C LEU A 101 8.00 2.01 -10.93
N LYS A 102 8.31 1.08 -10.02
CA LYS A 102 7.33 0.16 -9.46
C LYS A 102 6.25 0.88 -8.67
N PHE A 103 6.63 1.87 -7.86
CA PHE A 103 5.68 2.70 -7.11
C PHE A 103 4.74 3.45 -8.06
N LEU A 104 5.28 4.10 -9.08
CA LEU A 104 4.48 4.78 -10.11
C LEU A 104 3.57 3.80 -10.85
N SER A 105 4.07 2.62 -11.22
CA SER A 105 3.27 1.56 -11.85
C SER A 105 2.14 1.07 -10.95
N ASN A 106 2.38 0.95 -9.63
CA ASN A 106 1.35 0.58 -8.66
C ASN A 106 0.28 1.67 -8.57
N LEU A 107 0.70 2.93 -8.41
CA LEU A 107 -0.20 4.07 -8.29
C LEU A 107 -1.06 4.25 -9.56
N THR A 108 -0.44 4.20 -10.74
CA THR A 108 -1.19 4.28 -12.01
C THR A 108 -2.14 3.12 -12.20
N GLY A 109 -1.73 1.90 -11.84
CA GLY A 109 -2.59 0.73 -11.86
C GLY A 109 -3.83 0.88 -10.97
N ILE A 110 -3.66 1.38 -9.74
CA ILE A 110 -4.77 1.67 -8.81
C ILE A 110 -5.73 2.71 -9.42
N ILE A 111 -5.20 3.79 -9.98
CA ILE A 111 -6.01 4.85 -10.60
C ILE A 111 -6.83 4.29 -11.77
N LEU A 112 -6.22 3.50 -12.66
CA LEU A 112 -6.92 2.93 -13.81
C LEU A 112 -8.03 1.96 -13.42
N ILE A 113 -7.80 1.11 -12.40
CA ILE A 113 -8.83 0.22 -11.88
C ILE A 113 -9.98 1.03 -11.29
N ASN A 114 -9.69 2.05 -10.49
CA ASN A 114 -10.72 2.92 -9.91
C ASN A 114 -11.51 3.69 -10.98
N VAL A 115 -10.85 4.16 -12.04
CA VAL A 115 -11.52 4.80 -13.21
C VAL A 115 -12.48 3.82 -13.85
N SER A 116 -12.05 2.59 -14.11
CA SER A 116 -12.91 1.56 -14.69
C SER A 116 -14.12 1.24 -13.81
N ILE A 117 -13.91 1.08 -12.50
CA ILE A 117 -14.97 0.82 -11.51
C ILE A 117 -15.98 1.97 -11.48
N LYS A 118 -15.49 3.23 -11.47
CA LYS A 118 -16.35 4.42 -11.45
C LYS A 118 -17.14 4.56 -12.74
N SER A 119 -16.53 4.31 -13.88
CA SER A 119 -17.19 4.42 -15.19
C SER A 119 -18.35 3.44 -15.37
N VAL A 120 -18.28 2.26 -14.73
CA VAL A 120 -19.36 1.23 -14.74
C VAL A 120 -20.35 1.44 -13.59
N ASP A 121 -20.06 2.39 -12.69
CA ASP A 121 -20.84 2.70 -11.48
C ASP A 121 -21.10 1.49 -10.57
N ILE A 122 -20.08 0.66 -10.42
CA ILE A 122 -20.07 -0.46 -9.48
C ILE A 122 -19.96 0.13 -8.08
N GLY A 123 -21.08 0.38 -7.40
CA GLY A 123 -21.17 1.06 -6.09
C GLY A 123 -20.49 0.35 -4.91
N PHE A 124 -19.86 -0.80 -5.14
CA PHE A 124 -19.25 -1.63 -4.09
C PHE A 124 -17.94 -1.05 -3.54
N LEU A 125 -17.17 -0.32 -4.33
CA LEU A 125 -15.88 0.26 -3.94
C LEU A 125 -15.92 1.78 -3.98
N LYS A 126 -15.50 2.43 -2.89
CA LYS A 126 -15.31 3.89 -2.87
C LYS A 126 -14.09 4.23 -3.72
N THR A 127 -14.32 4.82 -4.86
CA THR A 127 -13.27 5.35 -5.75
C THR A 127 -12.81 6.71 -5.24
N GLY A 128 -11.49 6.99 -5.32
CA GLY A 128 -10.96 8.27 -4.86
C GLY A 128 -11.26 9.43 -5.83
N LEU A 129 -11.16 10.67 -5.33
CA LEU A 129 -11.42 11.89 -6.11
C LEU A 129 -10.61 11.97 -7.40
N VAL A 130 -9.34 11.55 -7.37
CA VAL A 130 -8.49 11.53 -8.57
C VAL A 130 -9.10 10.66 -9.66
N SER A 131 -9.57 9.48 -9.28
CA SER A 131 -10.16 8.54 -10.24
C SER A 131 -11.55 8.97 -10.69
N GLN A 132 -12.33 9.62 -9.82
CA GLN A 132 -13.62 10.20 -10.18
C GLN A 132 -13.44 11.29 -11.23
N PHE A 133 -12.54 12.24 -10.99
CA PHE A 133 -12.23 13.30 -11.92
C PHE A 133 -11.77 12.76 -13.30
N LEU A 134 -10.90 11.76 -13.29
CA LEU A 134 -10.44 11.12 -14.55
C LEU A 134 -11.55 10.33 -15.22
N ALA A 135 -12.43 9.67 -14.49
CA ALA A 135 -13.58 8.96 -15.03
C ALA A 135 -14.56 9.94 -15.68
N ASP A 136 -14.84 11.08 -15.04
CA ASP A 136 -15.71 12.12 -15.58
C ASP A 136 -15.13 12.74 -16.86
N LEU A 137 -13.81 13.00 -16.89
CA LEU A 137 -13.12 13.41 -18.12
C LEU A 137 -13.24 12.35 -19.23
N PHE A 138 -13.03 11.09 -18.89
CA PHE A 138 -13.12 9.98 -19.83
C PHE A 138 -14.54 9.83 -20.40
N THR A 139 -15.57 9.93 -19.58
CA THR A 139 -16.97 9.87 -20.01
C THR A 139 -17.36 11.08 -20.86
N ASN A 140 -16.91 12.28 -20.49
CA ASN A 140 -17.19 13.52 -21.26
C ASN A 140 -16.54 13.53 -22.65
N ILE A 141 -15.29 13.02 -22.76
CA ILE A 141 -14.61 12.91 -24.05
C ILE A 141 -15.28 11.84 -24.94
N ASN A 142 -15.83 10.80 -24.34
CA ASN A 142 -16.39 9.65 -25.04
C ASN A 142 -17.92 9.67 -25.12
N LEU A 143 -18.57 10.84 -25.07
CA LEU A 143 -20.03 10.95 -25.18
C LEU A 143 -20.58 10.23 -26.43
N ASN A 144 -19.86 10.30 -27.58
CA ASN A 144 -20.22 9.58 -28.78
C ASN A 144 -20.02 8.04 -28.70
N LEU A 145 -19.18 7.55 -27.78
CA LEU A 145 -18.97 6.12 -27.55
C LEU A 145 -20.01 5.51 -26.61
N GLN A 146 -20.71 6.35 -25.83
CA GLN A 146 -21.82 5.86 -24.98
C GLN A 146 -23.02 5.40 -25.82
N GLU A 147 -23.18 5.90 -27.05
CA GLU A 147 -24.17 5.40 -27.99
C GLU A 147 -23.92 3.93 -28.36
N ASN A 148 -22.66 3.45 -28.29
CA ASN A 148 -22.29 2.06 -28.50
C ASN A 148 -21.87 1.41 -27.17
N ILE A 149 -22.86 0.97 -26.39
CA ILE A 149 -22.68 0.31 -25.06
C ILE A 149 -21.58 -0.76 -25.10
N PHE A 150 -21.53 -1.55 -26.19
CA PHE A 150 -20.55 -2.63 -26.34
C PHE A 150 -19.09 -2.11 -26.40
N ILE A 151 -18.83 -1.05 -27.15
CA ILE A 151 -17.50 -0.44 -27.27
C ILE A 151 -17.09 0.16 -25.93
N TYR A 152 -18.02 0.83 -25.24
CA TYR A 152 -17.79 1.40 -23.92
C TYR A 152 -17.35 0.33 -22.89
N PHE A 153 -18.04 -0.80 -22.85
CA PHE A 153 -17.68 -1.93 -21.98
C PHE A 153 -16.31 -2.52 -22.31
N ILE A 154 -15.97 -2.68 -23.59
CA ILE A 154 -14.65 -3.18 -24.03
C ILE A 154 -13.55 -2.25 -23.54
N ILE A 155 -13.68 -0.94 -23.70
CA ILE A 155 -12.66 0.02 -23.29
C ILE A 155 -12.49 -0.01 -21.76
N ASN A 156 -13.57 -0.02 -20.99
CA ASN A 156 -13.50 -0.13 -19.54
C ASN A 156 -12.85 -1.44 -19.08
N PHE A 157 -13.16 -2.55 -19.72
CA PHE A 157 -12.53 -3.83 -19.44
C PHE A 157 -11.03 -3.80 -19.73
N LEU A 158 -10.61 -3.19 -20.84
CA LEU A 158 -9.20 -3.02 -21.18
C LEU A 158 -8.46 -2.15 -20.15
N LEU A 159 -9.08 -1.04 -19.68
CA LEU A 159 -8.52 -0.21 -18.62
C LEU A 159 -8.32 -1.00 -17.33
N LEU A 160 -9.31 -1.82 -16.94
CA LEU A 160 -9.24 -2.68 -15.77
C LEU A 160 -8.10 -3.70 -15.90
N VAL A 161 -8.04 -4.43 -17.00
CA VAL A 161 -7.00 -5.43 -17.26
C VAL A 161 -5.62 -4.77 -17.26
N PHE A 162 -5.46 -3.64 -17.92
CA PHE A 162 -4.18 -2.92 -17.95
C PHE A 162 -3.76 -2.44 -16.56
N GLY A 163 -4.70 -1.91 -15.75
CA GLY A 163 -4.46 -1.53 -14.37
C GLY A 163 -4.00 -2.71 -13.51
N VAL A 164 -4.65 -3.87 -13.64
CA VAL A 164 -4.27 -5.12 -12.95
C VAL A 164 -2.86 -5.55 -13.36
N VAL A 165 -2.55 -5.54 -14.65
CA VAL A 165 -1.21 -5.89 -15.16
C VAL A 165 -0.14 -4.96 -14.58
N LEU A 166 -0.39 -3.64 -14.52
CA LEU A 166 0.56 -2.69 -13.93
C LEU A 166 0.81 -2.97 -12.44
N ILE A 167 -0.23 -3.33 -11.68
CA ILE A 167 -0.09 -3.73 -10.28
C ILE A 167 0.76 -5.00 -10.18
N PHE A 168 0.47 -6.03 -10.96
CA PHE A 168 1.29 -7.26 -10.95
C PHE A 168 2.75 -6.98 -11.31
N LEU A 169 3.01 -6.13 -12.31
CA LEU A 169 4.37 -5.73 -12.67
C LEU A 169 5.07 -4.97 -11.54
N SER A 170 4.35 -4.16 -10.77
CA SER A 170 4.91 -3.41 -9.63
C SER A 170 5.34 -4.34 -8.51
N PHE A 171 4.55 -5.35 -8.21
CA PHE A 171 4.87 -6.33 -7.15
C PHE A 171 6.04 -7.25 -7.51
N ARG A 172 6.22 -7.59 -8.76
CA ARG A 172 7.25 -8.49 -9.34
C ARG A 172 7.93 -9.36 -8.27
N ILE A 173 7.17 -10.33 -7.77
CA ILE A 173 7.59 -11.21 -6.69
C ILE A 173 8.63 -12.18 -7.25
N ASN A 174 9.90 -11.95 -6.95
CA ASN A 174 10.92 -12.94 -7.18
C ASN A 174 10.75 -14.06 -6.15
N PHE A 175 10.44 -15.28 -6.59
CA PHE A 175 10.25 -16.46 -5.71
C PHE A 175 11.42 -16.70 -4.76
N SER A 176 12.63 -16.26 -5.11
CA SER A 176 13.80 -16.28 -4.22
C SER A 176 13.59 -15.50 -2.90
N TRP A 177 12.71 -14.50 -2.88
CA TRP A 177 12.38 -13.73 -1.68
C TRP A 177 11.55 -14.56 -0.68
N ILE A 178 10.59 -15.33 -1.18
CA ILE A 178 9.75 -16.23 -0.36
C ILE A 178 10.63 -17.24 0.38
N ASN A 179 11.60 -17.84 -0.33
CA ASN A 179 12.54 -18.78 0.29
C ASN A 179 13.41 -18.12 1.39
N LYS A 180 13.83 -16.87 1.21
CA LYS A 180 14.56 -16.11 2.24
C LYS A 180 13.69 -15.78 3.45
N LEU A 181 12.43 -15.44 3.24
CA LEU A 181 11.46 -15.19 4.32
C LEU A 181 11.24 -16.47 5.15
N PHE A 182 11.07 -17.61 4.48
CA PHE A 182 10.95 -18.91 5.16
C PHE A 182 12.23 -19.31 5.91
N SER A 183 13.41 -18.99 5.38
CA SER A 183 14.66 -19.23 6.09
C SER A 183 14.81 -18.35 7.31
N PHE A 184 14.37 -17.08 7.25
CA PHE A 184 14.34 -16.17 8.39
C PHE A 184 13.36 -16.63 9.46
N LEU A 185 12.19 -17.12 9.08
CA LEU A 185 11.22 -17.71 10.02
C LEU A 185 11.76 -18.99 10.68
N LYS A 186 12.60 -19.76 10.00
CA LYS A 186 13.31 -20.89 10.65
C LYS A 186 14.26 -20.44 11.75
N VAL A 187 14.92 -19.29 11.61
CA VAL A 187 15.78 -18.70 12.66
C VAL A 187 14.95 -18.34 13.89
N PHE A 188 13.70 -17.84 13.69
CA PHE A 188 12.78 -17.57 14.79
C PHE A 188 12.41 -18.83 15.60
N LYS A 189 12.39 -20.00 14.97
CA LYS A 189 12.17 -21.28 15.66
C LYS A 189 13.29 -21.58 16.67
N TYR A 190 14.54 -21.21 16.35
CA TYR A 190 15.67 -21.34 17.27
C TYR A 190 15.61 -20.31 18.41
N PHE A 191 15.09 -19.10 18.15
CA PHE A 191 14.85 -18.10 19.18
C PHE A 191 13.79 -18.56 20.19
N LYS A 192 12.70 -19.22 19.74
CA LYS A 192 11.71 -19.82 20.63
C LYS A 192 12.30 -20.91 21.53
N PHE A 193 13.28 -21.67 21.01
CA PHE A 193 14.03 -22.67 21.79
C PHE A 193 14.89 -21.99 22.89
N LEU A 194 15.59 -20.90 22.57
CA LEU A 194 16.36 -20.12 23.55
C LEU A 194 15.45 -19.54 24.65
N PHE A 195 14.28 -19.00 24.31
CA PHE A 195 13.31 -18.52 25.31
C PHE A 195 12.74 -19.65 26.18
N SER A 196 12.57 -20.83 25.61
CA SER A 196 12.15 -22.02 26.36
C SER A 196 13.22 -22.48 27.36
N VAL A 197 14.50 -22.40 27.00
CA VAL A 197 15.63 -22.72 27.88
C VAL A 197 15.78 -21.67 28.98
N PHE A 198 15.59 -20.37 28.70
CA PHE A 198 15.59 -19.31 29.70
C PHE A 198 14.36 -19.36 30.65
N GLY A 199 13.23 -19.90 30.18
CA GLY A 199 12.03 -20.11 30.99
C GLY A 199 12.21 -21.19 32.05
N LEU A 200 13.09 -22.17 31.82
CA LEU A 200 13.42 -23.22 32.78
C LEU A 200 14.29 -22.72 33.97
N PHE A 201 15.02 -21.62 33.82
CA PHE A 201 15.78 -21.00 34.92
C PHE A 201 14.93 -20.18 35.89
N LYS A 202 13.63 -20.06 35.66
CA LYS A 202 12.71 -19.34 36.58
C LYS A 202 12.11 -20.23 37.68
N TYR A 203 12.48 -21.51 37.72
CA TYR A 203 11.97 -22.53 38.69
C TYR A 203 13.09 -23.29 39.40
N ILE A 204 14.32 -22.77 39.41
CA ILE A 204 15.39 -23.12 40.34
C ILE A 204 15.75 -21.87 41.15
#